data_287ccd50d6f05f7e8e578d059baf9980
#
_entry.id   287ccd50d6f05f7e8e578d059baf9980
#
_cell.length_a   1.000
_cell.length_b   1.000
_cell.length_c   1.000
_cell.angle_alpha   90.00
_cell.angle_beta   90.00
_cell.angle_gamma   90.00
#
_symmetry.space_group_name_H-M   'P 1'
#
loop_
_entity.id
_entity.type
_entity.pdbx_description
1 polymer ?
#
loop_
_entity_poly.entity_id
_entity_poly.type
_entity_poly.pdbx_seq_one_letter_code
_entity_poly.pdbx_strand_id
1 'polypeptide(L)'
;EKTIVFITHKLKEIKEFTETIFVMKNGEMVAEDLETASVNDKDLITLMMGEINTAVVEKNNEKGEVKLEVENISLETDAGGFNNLNDINLTIKAGEILGIAGISGNGQVELANIVSGIQSNFDGKITIKGQDVTEKGVRARKKLNLSYIPENRLGVGLAPGVSILDNSVVREYFSASYGPHLSKNKMVNYLNLLVKEFSIKTGEPKAEISTLSGGNMQKLLMGRELISNPEVIVAAQPTRGLDVSAVEALHELIVDQRNKGSAIMLISEDLDELFKLSDRIIVLYEGKIIKEFEINEANTNNVGLAMAGVIE
;
A
#
# COMPACT_ATOMS: atom_id res chain seq x y z
N GLU A 1 -25.33 -29.86 -16.08
CA GLU A 1 -24.29 -28.87 -16.48
C GLU A 1 -24.73 -27.48 -16.07
N LYS A 2 -23.84 -26.70 -15.48
CA LYS A 2 -24.09 -25.29 -15.13
C LYS A 2 -23.08 -24.41 -15.84
N THR A 3 -23.53 -23.31 -16.41
CA THR A 3 -22.68 -22.26 -16.94
C THR A 3 -22.30 -21.31 -15.80
N ILE A 4 -21.02 -21.00 -15.67
CA ILE A 4 -20.48 -20.08 -14.65
C ILE A 4 -19.91 -18.88 -15.37
N VAL A 5 -20.37 -17.69 -15.01
CA VAL A 5 -19.78 -16.43 -15.43
C VAL A 5 -18.90 -15.91 -14.29
N PHE A 6 -17.62 -15.76 -14.55
CA PHE A 6 -16.62 -15.36 -13.58
C PHE A 6 -16.00 -14.02 -14.00
N ILE A 7 -16.06 -13.02 -13.13
CA ILE A 7 -15.50 -11.69 -13.40
C ILE A 7 -14.25 -11.51 -12.55
N THR A 8 -13.11 -11.36 -13.21
CA THR A 8 -11.83 -11.14 -12.55
C THR A 8 -10.90 -10.31 -13.44
N HIS A 9 -9.89 -9.73 -12.83
CA HIS A 9 -8.77 -9.07 -13.52
C HIS A 9 -7.44 -9.83 -13.36
N LYS A 10 -7.44 -10.97 -12.67
CA LYS A 10 -6.25 -11.77 -12.41
C LYS A 10 -6.04 -12.82 -13.50
N LEU A 11 -4.94 -12.69 -14.26
CA LEU A 11 -4.63 -13.58 -15.38
C LEU A 11 -4.53 -15.04 -14.97
N LYS A 12 -3.96 -15.34 -13.80
CA LYS A 12 -3.86 -16.71 -13.26
C LYS A 12 -5.23 -17.34 -13.11
N GLU A 13 -6.19 -16.62 -12.54
CA GLU A 13 -7.57 -17.10 -12.34
C GLU A 13 -8.28 -17.31 -13.70
N ILE A 14 -8.09 -16.39 -14.65
CA ILE A 14 -8.65 -16.53 -16.00
C ILE A 14 -8.16 -17.82 -16.62
N LYS A 15 -6.84 -18.06 -16.64
CA LYS A 15 -6.25 -19.23 -17.28
C LYS A 15 -6.58 -20.56 -16.60
N GLU A 16 -6.75 -20.55 -15.29
CA GLU A 16 -7.02 -21.74 -14.52
C GLU A 16 -8.49 -22.16 -14.54
N PHE A 17 -9.42 -21.19 -14.55
CA PHE A 17 -10.83 -21.45 -14.31
C PHE A 17 -11.75 -21.21 -15.50
N THR A 18 -11.28 -20.64 -16.62
CA THR A 18 -12.14 -20.29 -17.75
C THR A 18 -11.74 -20.98 -19.05
N GLU A 19 -12.72 -21.30 -19.87
CA GLU A 19 -12.53 -21.83 -21.23
C GLU A 19 -12.63 -20.70 -22.27
N THR A 20 -13.47 -19.69 -22.01
CA THR A 20 -13.75 -18.59 -22.93
C THR A 20 -13.64 -17.26 -22.19
N ILE A 21 -13.05 -16.27 -22.85
CA ILE A 21 -12.79 -14.94 -22.30
C ILE A 21 -13.53 -13.87 -23.09
N PHE A 22 -14.18 -12.99 -22.37
CA PHE A 22 -14.72 -11.73 -22.87
C PHE A 22 -14.00 -10.59 -22.17
N VAL A 23 -13.42 -9.65 -22.93
CA VAL A 23 -12.67 -8.53 -22.34
C VAL A 23 -13.50 -7.26 -22.42
N MET A 24 -13.80 -6.68 -21.25
CA MET A 24 -14.55 -5.43 -21.11
C MET A 24 -13.61 -4.32 -20.60
N LYS A 25 -13.66 -3.15 -21.25
CA LYS A 25 -12.86 -1.98 -20.90
C LYS A 25 -13.70 -0.71 -21.02
N ASN A 26 -13.73 0.12 -19.99
CA ASN A 26 -14.50 1.37 -19.93
C ASN A 26 -15.99 1.24 -20.31
N GLY A 27 -16.58 0.07 -20.00
CA GLY A 27 -17.99 -0.20 -20.33
C GLY A 27 -18.22 -0.73 -21.75
N GLU A 28 -17.19 -0.91 -22.55
CA GLU A 28 -17.25 -1.45 -23.90
C GLU A 28 -16.61 -2.83 -23.97
N MET A 29 -17.16 -3.72 -24.80
CA MET A 29 -16.57 -5.01 -25.10
C MET A 29 -15.46 -4.84 -26.13
N VAL A 30 -14.20 -5.06 -25.74
CA VAL A 30 -13.02 -4.88 -26.62
C VAL A 30 -12.56 -6.19 -27.25
N ALA A 31 -12.96 -7.32 -26.70
CA ALA A 31 -12.79 -8.63 -27.30
C ALA A 31 -13.86 -9.59 -26.80
N GLU A 32 -14.32 -10.47 -27.67
CA GLU A 32 -15.40 -11.43 -27.42
C GLU A 32 -14.96 -12.83 -27.84
N ASP A 33 -15.43 -13.83 -27.10
CA ASP A 33 -15.33 -15.25 -27.44
C ASP A 33 -13.89 -15.74 -27.71
N LEU A 34 -12.93 -15.24 -26.92
CA LEU A 34 -11.54 -15.68 -27.04
C LEU A 34 -11.37 -17.01 -26.30
N GLU A 35 -10.82 -18.00 -26.99
CA GLU A 35 -10.47 -19.27 -26.37
C GLU A 35 -9.26 -19.10 -25.44
N THR A 36 -9.43 -19.42 -24.14
CA THR A 36 -8.40 -19.19 -23.10
C THR A 36 -7.06 -19.83 -23.44
N ALA A 37 -7.08 -21.03 -24.04
CA ALA A 37 -5.87 -21.75 -24.41
C ALA A 37 -5.09 -21.08 -25.56
N SER A 38 -5.74 -20.27 -26.38
CA SER A 38 -5.14 -19.62 -27.57
C SER A 38 -4.57 -18.23 -27.31
N VAL A 39 -4.92 -17.59 -26.17
CA VAL A 39 -4.51 -16.21 -25.86
C VAL A 39 -3.30 -16.21 -24.93
N ASN A 40 -2.24 -15.48 -25.32
CA ASN A 40 -1.08 -15.29 -24.43
C ASN A 40 -1.32 -14.14 -23.43
N ASP A 41 -0.55 -14.14 -22.34
CA ASP A 41 -0.68 -13.16 -21.26
C ASP A 41 -0.51 -11.73 -21.74
N LYS A 42 0.45 -11.49 -22.63
CA LYS A 42 0.77 -10.16 -23.14
C LYS A 42 -0.38 -9.56 -23.97
N ASP A 43 -1.00 -10.38 -24.81
CA ASP A 43 -2.13 -9.94 -25.62
C ASP A 43 -3.36 -9.65 -24.75
N LEU A 44 -3.62 -10.52 -23.75
CA LEU A 44 -4.72 -10.32 -22.81
C LEU A 44 -4.53 -9.05 -21.99
N ILE A 45 -3.32 -8.82 -21.47
CA ILE A 45 -2.95 -7.58 -20.79
C ILE A 45 -3.17 -6.37 -21.70
N THR A 46 -2.72 -6.44 -22.94
CA THR A 46 -2.89 -5.35 -23.90
C THR A 46 -4.36 -5.04 -24.21
N LEU A 47 -5.19 -6.07 -24.33
CA LEU A 47 -6.65 -5.92 -24.50
C LEU A 47 -7.29 -5.26 -23.26
N MET A 48 -6.93 -5.70 -22.06
CA MET A 48 -7.48 -5.19 -20.79
C MET A 48 -7.03 -3.76 -20.50
N MET A 49 -5.75 -3.45 -20.69
CA MET A 49 -5.13 -2.20 -20.25
C MET A 49 -4.83 -1.22 -21.39
N GLY A 50 -4.66 -1.70 -22.61
CA GLY A 50 -4.09 -0.96 -23.73
C GLY A 50 -2.59 -1.15 -23.83
N GLU A 51 -1.93 -0.38 -24.69
CA GLU A 51 -0.46 -0.35 -24.73
C GLU A 51 0.07 0.12 -23.38
N ILE A 52 0.71 -0.79 -22.66
CA ILE A 52 1.37 -0.47 -21.40
C ILE A 52 2.70 0.17 -21.75
N ASN A 53 2.81 1.45 -21.51
CA ASN A 53 4.11 2.09 -21.44
C ASN A 53 4.75 1.65 -20.09
N THR A 54 5.27 0.43 -20.07
CA THR A 54 6.02 -0.09 -18.93
C THR A 54 7.40 0.59 -18.89
N ALA A 55 7.40 1.86 -18.54
CA ALA A 55 8.59 2.43 -17.93
C ALA A 55 8.66 1.81 -16.54
N VAL A 56 9.26 0.61 -16.46
CA VAL A 56 9.60 0.01 -15.16
C VAL A 56 10.52 1.03 -14.49
N VAL A 57 10.03 1.67 -13.43
CA VAL A 57 10.89 2.53 -12.61
C VAL A 57 11.92 1.58 -11.98
N GLU A 58 13.13 1.60 -12.50
CA GLU A 58 14.20 0.76 -11.99
C GLU A 58 14.56 1.21 -10.57
N LYS A 59 14.76 0.24 -9.69
CA LYS A 59 15.27 0.49 -8.35
C LYS A 59 16.74 0.89 -8.45
N ASN A 60 17.10 2.03 -7.87
CA ASN A 60 18.51 2.32 -7.63
C ASN A 60 19.06 1.37 -6.53
N ASN A 61 20.35 1.09 -6.54
CA ASN A 61 20.97 0.16 -5.60
C ASN A 61 21.51 0.84 -4.33
N GLU A 62 21.25 2.12 -4.13
CA GLU A 62 21.77 2.87 -3.00
C GLU A 62 20.85 2.73 -1.79
N LYS A 63 21.31 2.02 -0.76
CA LYS A 63 20.70 2.01 0.57
C LYS A 63 21.49 2.93 1.48
N GLY A 64 20.80 3.83 2.16
CA GLY A 64 21.40 4.80 3.07
C GLY A 64 21.38 4.36 4.55
N GLU A 65 21.31 5.33 5.43
CA GLU A 65 21.21 5.14 6.88
C GLU A 65 19.87 4.52 7.30
N VAL A 66 19.82 3.93 8.51
CA VAL A 66 18.58 3.42 9.12
C VAL A 66 17.65 4.59 9.43
N LYS A 67 16.43 4.54 8.90
CA LYS A 67 15.39 5.56 9.13
C LYS A 67 14.27 5.10 10.04
N LEU A 68 13.97 3.81 10.06
CA LEU A 68 13.02 3.21 10.99
C LEU A 68 13.71 2.06 11.72
N GLU A 69 13.59 2.05 13.03
CA GLU A 69 14.05 0.97 13.91
C GLU A 69 12.94 0.62 14.89
N VAL A 70 12.66 -0.65 15.00
CA VAL A 70 11.64 -1.25 15.86
C VAL A 70 12.34 -2.30 16.70
N GLU A 71 12.31 -2.12 18.03
CA GLU A 71 13.05 -2.94 19.00
C GLU A 71 12.10 -3.55 20.02
N ASN A 72 12.06 -4.88 20.10
CA ASN A 72 11.34 -5.70 21.09
C ASN A 72 9.85 -5.34 21.22
N ILE A 73 9.18 -5.01 20.10
CA ILE A 73 7.76 -4.64 20.15
C ILE A 73 6.92 -5.85 20.50
N SER A 74 6.18 -5.72 21.62
CA SER A 74 5.19 -6.69 22.07
C SER A 74 3.86 -6.01 22.36
N LEU A 75 2.77 -6.66 21.96
CA LEU A 75 1.40 -6.18 22.15
C LEU A 75 0.52 -7.36 22.55
N GLU A 76 -0.18 -7.25 23.67
CA GLU A 76 -1.26 -8.16 24.04
C GLU A 76 -2.61 -7.48 23.76
N THR A 77 -3.49 -8.17 23.05
CA THR A 77 -4.85 -7.69 22.77
C THR A 77 -5.86 -8.47 23.59
N ASP A 78 -6.89 -7.77 24.12
CA ASP A 78 -7.96 -8.37 24.93
C ASP A 78 -8.78 -9.43 24.16
N ALA A 79 -8.71 -9.41 22.85
CA ALA A 79 -9.42 -10.36 21.99
C ALA A 79 -8.85 -11.79 22.00
N GLY A 80 -7.70 -11.99 22.63
CA GLY A 80 -6.98 -13.27 22.75
C GLY A 80 -6.80 -13.95 21.39
N GLY A 81 -5.59 -14.11 20.90
CA GLY A 81 -5.35 -14.82 19.64
C GLY A 81 -4.29 -14.18 18.75
N PHE A 82 -4.44 -14.37 17.45
CA PHE A 82 -3.41 -14.08 16.42
C PHE A 82 -3.01 -12.61 16.28
N ASN A 83 -3.76 -11.66 16.86
CA ASN A 83 -3.47 -10.21 16.74
C ASN A 83 -2.42 -9.70 17.76
N ASN A 84 -1.84 -10.57 18.57
CA ASN A 84 -0.76 -10.21 19.46
C ASN A 84 0.54 -10.03 18.67
N LEU A 85 1.45 -9.21 19.20
CA LEU A 85 2.83 -9.13 18.72
C LEU A 85 3.77 -9.58 19.82
N ASN A 86 4.84 -10.25 19.47
CA ASN A 86 5.77 -10.83 20.42
C ASN A 86 7.21 -10.65 19.93
N ASP A 87 7.94 -9.75 20.58
CA ASP A 87 9.36 -9.49 20.34
C ASP A 87 9.70 -9.16 18.88
N ILE A 88 8.94 -8.24 18.26
CA ILE A 88 9.19 -7.80 16.91
C ILE A 88 10.41 -6.88 16.86
N ASN A 89 11.38 -7.26 16.05
CA ASN A 89 12.60 -6.52 15.82
C ASN A 89 12.82 -6.36 14.31
N LEU A 90 12.92 -5.11 13.82
CA LEU A 90 13.23 -4.81 12.42
C LEU A 90 13.86 -3.44 12.25
N THR A 91 14.58 -3.27 11.17
CA THR A 91 15.14 -1.98 10.73
C THR A 91 14.84 -1.76 9.26
N ILE A 92 14.65 -0.50 8.84
CA ILE A 92 14.48 -0.15 7.44
C ILE A 92 15.39 1.04 7.12
N LYS A 93 16.18 0.88 6.06
CA LYS A 93 17.13 1.90 5.62
C LYS A 93 16.51 2.86 4.61
N ALA A 94 17.12 4.02 4.45
CA ALA A 94 16.81 4.92 3.34
C ALA A 94 16.96 4.19 2.00
N GLY A 95 15.98 4.35 1.10
CA GLY A 95 15.98 3.67 -0.20
C GLY A 95 15.74 2.16 -0.11
N GLU A 96 15.05 1.70 0.93
CA GLU A 96 14.73 0.29 1.14
C GLU A 96 13.21 0.06 1.25
N ILE A 97 12.71 -0.98 0.60
CA ILE A 97 11.37 -1.53 0.81
C ILE A 97 11.51 -2.86 1.56
N LEU A 98 11.07 -2.87 2.82
CA LEU A 98 10.90 -4.09 3.60
C LEU A 98 9.47 -4.60 3.39
N GLY A 99 9.35 -5.74 2.72
CA GLY A 99 8.09 -6.46 2.57
C GLY A 99 7.74 -7.22 3.85
N ILE A 100 6.48 -7.15 4.27
CA ILE A 100 5.95 -7.94 5.38
C ILE A 100 4.88 -8.87 4.83
N ALA A 101 5.24 -10.15 4.71
CA ALA A 101 4.35 -11.22 4.30
C ALA A 101 3.65 -11.82 5.52
N GLY A 102 2.44 -12.33 5.34
CA GLY A 102 1.69 -13.05 6.37
C GLY A 102 0.21 -13.13 5.99
N ILE A 103 -0.46 -14.17 6.48
CA ILE A 103 -1.92 -14.29 6.34
C ILE A 103 -2.58 -13.25 7.24
N SER A 104 -3.70 -12.66 6.80
CA SER A 104 -4.46 -11.67 7.57
C SER A 104 -4.71 -12.12 9.02
N GLY A 105 -4.53 -11.20 9.96
CA GLY A 105 -4.73 -11.47 11.38
C GLY A 105 -3.49 -11.94 12.13
N ASN A 106 -2.32 -11.99 11.50
CA ASN A 106 -1.06 -12.37 12.17
C ASN A 106 -0.31 -11.19 12.84
N GLY A 107 -0.94 -10.02 13.03
CA GLY A 107 -0.36 -8.86 13.70
C GLY A 107 0.14 -7.74 12.77
N GLN A 108 -0.06 -7.86 11.44
CA GLN A 108 0.42 -6.87 10.47
C GLN A 108 -0.22 -5.49 10.68
N VAL A 109 -1.53 -5.45 10.93
CA VAL A 109 -2.29 -4.21 11.14
C VAL A 109 -1.86 -3.56 12.46
N GLU A 110 -1.67 -4.35 13.49
CA GLU A 110 -1.20 -3.91 14.80
C GLU A 110 0.19 -3.29 14.69
N LEU A 111 1.11 -3.96 13.99
CA LEU A 111 2.45 -3.44 13.74
C LEU A 111 2.41 -2.10 12.96
N ALA A 112 1.59 -2.02 11.91
CA ALA A 112 1.39 -0.78 11.16
C ALA A 112 0.84 0.35 12.03
N ASN A 113 -0.14 0.06 12.90
CA ASN A 113 -0.74 1.03 13.81
C ASN A 113 0.24 1.49 14.89
N ILE A 114 1.05 0.58 15.42
CA ILE A 114 2.12 0.91 16.37
C ILE A 114 3.16 1.81 15.71
N VAL A 115 3.69 1.44 14.54
CA VAL A 115 4.71 2.22 13.83
C VAL A 115 4.16 3.57 13.37
N SER A 116 2.88 3.68 13.01
CA SER A 116 2.26 4.96 12.64
C SER A 116 1.84 5.84 13.83
N GLY A 117 1.86 5.29 15.06
CA GLY A 117 1.50 6.01 16.30
C GLY A 117 0.01 6.10 16.57
N ILE A 118 -0.79 5.23 15.95
CA ILE A 118 -2.24 5.08 16.21
C ILE A 118 -2.45 4.23 17.47
N GLN A 119 -1.68 3.15 17.61
CA GLN A 119 -1.68 2.28 18.79
C GLN A 119 -0.60 2.74 19.77
N SER A 120 -0.95 2.93 21.05
CA SER A 120 -0.06 3.48 22.09
C SER A 120 0.29 2.50 23.22
N ASN A 121 -0.50 1.46 23.42
CA ASN A 121 -0.26 0.51 24.52
C ASN A 121 0.50 -0.71 23.97
N PHE A 122 1.81 -0.68 24.03
CA PHE A 122 2.71 -1.76 23.61
C PHE A 122 4.03 -1.66 24.41
N ASP A 123 4.76 -2.75 24.51
CA ASP A 123 6.13 -2.78 25.04
C ASP A 123 7.14 -2.67 23.90
N GLY A 124 8.35 -2.16 24.21
CA GLY A 124 9.43 -2.02 23.25
C GLY A 124 9.73 -0.57 22.88
N LYS A 125 10.45 -0.35 21.78
CA LYS A 125 10.92 0.97 21.37
C LYS A 125 10.83 1.18 19.88
N ILE A 126 10.50 2.41 19.46
CA ILE A 126 10.48 2.84 18.07
C ILE A 126 11.34 4.08 17.90
N THR A 127 12.25 4.01 16.94
CA THR A 127 13.13 5.12 16.57
C THR A 127 12.90 5.49 15.10
N ILE A 128 12.68 6.78 14.83
CA ILE A 128 12.56 7.33 13.48
C ILE A 128 13.65 8.38 13.29
N LYS A 129 14.52 8.19 12.30
CA LYS A 129 15.66 9.11 12.04
C LYS A 129 16.51 9.36 13.28
N GLY A 130 16.81 8.32 14.05
CA GLY A 130 17.57 8.41 15.30
C GLY A 130 16.84 9.07 16.48
N GLN A 131 15.55 9.43 16.34
CA GLN A 131 14.74 10.01 17.40
C GLN A 131 13.76 8.99 17.98
N ASP A 132 13.77 8.81 19.28
CA ASP A 132 12.82 7.99 19.99
C ASP A 132 11.40 8.59 19.88
N VAL A 133 10.48 7.79 19.34
CA VAL A 133 9.07 8.16 19.15
C VAL A 133 8.10 7.21 19.83
N THR A 134 8.59 6.36 20.74
CA THR A 134 7.82 5.31 21.42
C THR A 134 6.53 5.87 22.02
N GLU A 135 6.65 6.88 22.87
CA GLU A 135 5.53 7.56 23.51
C GLU A 135 4.87 8.66 22.65
N LYS A 136 5.26 8.78 21.37
CA LYS A 136 4.77 9.85 20.50
C LYS A 136 3.64 9.35 19.60
N GLY A 137 2.53 10.08 19.58
CA GLY A 137 1.40 9.81 18.69
C GLY A 137 1.64 10.29 17.24
N VAL A 138 0.64 10.05 16.40
CA VAL A 138 0.63 10.33 14.93
C VAL A 138 1.16 11.73 14.57
N ARG A 139 0.75 12.78 15.32
CA ARG A 139 1.15 14.16 15.00
C ARG A 139 2.65 14.39 15.13
N ALA A 140 3.30 13.76 16.11
CA ALA A 140 4.74 13.89 16.32
C ALA A 140 5.51 13.11 15.24
N ARG A 141 5.04 11.91 14.89
CA ARG A 141 5.65 11.09 13.83
C ARG A 141 5.48 11.75 12.44
N LYS A 142 4.33 12.40 12.20
CA LYS A 142 4.15 13.24 11.00
C LYS A 142 5.19 14.36 10.90
N LYS A 143 5.58 15.00 12.00
CA LYS A 143 6.63 16.04 11.99
C LYS A 143 8.03 15.49 11.61
N LEU A 144 8.26 14.19 11.78
CA LEU A 144 9.44 13.48 11.30
C LEU A 144 9.26 12.95 9.88
N ASN A 145 8.19 13.39 9.22
CA ASN A 145 7.83 13.03 7.85
C ASN A 145 7.54 11.53 7.66
N LEU A 146 6.84 10.92 8.63
CA LEU A 146 6.24 9.61 8.47
C LEU A 146 4.88 9.74 7.79
N SER A 147 4.63 8.89 6.79
CA SER A 147 3.35 8.72 6.11
C SER A 147 2.78 7.32 6.33
N TYR A 148 1.45 7.24 6.43
CA TYR A 148 0.73 5.99 6.62
C TYR A 148 -0.39 5.84 5.59
N ILE A 149 -0.35 4.74 4.84
CA ILE A 149 -1.36 4.31 3.91
C ILE A 149 -2.02 3.07 4.51
N PRO A 150 -3.21 3.21 5.15
CA PRO A 150 -3.87 2.11 5.82
C PRO A 150 -4.56 1.17 4.84
N GLU A 151 -4.73 -0.10 5.23
CA GLU A 151 -5.51 -1.09 4.50
C GLU A 151 -6.97 -0.65 4.31
N ASN A 152 -7.59 -0.14 5.38
CA ASN A 152 -8.95 0.40 5.30
C ASN A 152 -8.94 1.80 4.67
N ARG A 153 -9.13 1.83 3.35
CA ARG A 153 -9.15 3.06 2.55
C ARG A 153 -10.24 4.03 2.99
N LEU A 154 -11.48 3.54 3.17
CA LEU A 154 -12.64 4.35 3.60
C LEU A 154 -12.89 4.11 5.10
N GLY A 155 -12.84 5.15 5.89
CA GLY A 155 -13.01 5.09 7.34
C GLY A 155 -11.72 5.36 8.11
N VAL A 156 -10.57 4.83 7.66
CA VAL A 156 -9.26 5.14 8.25
C VAL A 156 -8.46 6.10 7.36
N GLY A 157 -8.27 5.74 6.09
CA GLY A 157 -7.48 6.56 5.15
C GLY A 157 -8.23 7.82 4.69
N LEU A 158 -9.47 7.66 4.26
CA LEU A 158 -10.36 8.69 3.76
C LEU A 158 -11.66 8.69 4.57
N ALA A 159 -12.21 9.86 4.83
CA ALA A 159 -13.48 10.02 5.54
C ALA A 159 -14.66 9.93 4.56
N PRO A 160 -15.49 8.83 4.60
CA PRO A 160 -16.68 8.73 3.78
C PRO A 160 -17.67 9.85 4.15
N GLY A 161 -18.48 10.32 3.18
CA GLY A 161 -19.43 11.43 3.40
C GLY A 161 -18.79 12.82 3.52
N VAL A 162 -17.46 12.90 3.44
CA VAL A 162 -16.71 14.17 3.43
C VAL A 162 -16.26 14.48 2.00
N SER A 163 -16.16 15.77 1.64
CA SER A 163 -15.81 16.19 0.29
C SER A 163 -14.42 15.72 -0.16
N ILE A 164 -14.22 15.61 -1.47
CA ILE A 164 -12.91 15.34 -2.08
C ILE A 164 -11.89 16.39 -1.61
N LEU A 165 -12.32 17.67 -1.61
CA LEU A 165 -11.49 18.80 -1.17
C LEU A 165 -11.02 18.66 0.28
N ASP A 166 -11.94 18.37 1.19
CA ASP A 166 -11.62 18.27 2.63
C ASP A 166 -10.74 17.03 2.89
N ASN A 167 -11.04 15.88 2.24
CA ASN A 167 -10.19 14.69 2.30
C ASN A 167 -8.77 14.95 1.80
N SER A 168 -8.60 15.80 0.78
CA SER A 168 -7.29 16.10 0.22
C SER A 168 -6.40 16.85 1.20
N VAL A 169 -6.93 17.77 1.99
CA VAL A 169 -6.16 18.69 2.85
C VAL A 169 -6.07 18.27 4.31
N VAL A 170 -6.68 17.15 4.71
CA VAL A 170 -6.76 16.76 6.12
C VAL A 170 -5.38 16.65 6.81
N ARG A 171 -4.33 16.30 6.10
CA ARG A 171 -2.95 16.29 6.62
C ARG A 171 -2.29 17.66 6.60
N GLU A 172 -2.71 18.54 5.69
CA GLU A 172 -2.17 19.88 5.49
C GLU A 172 -3.06 20.98 6.10
N TYR A 173 -3.97 20.58 6.97
CA TYR A 173 -4.91 21.46 7.62
C TYR A 173 -4.25 22.72 8.21
N PHE A 174 -3.11 22.58 8.90
CA PHE A 174 -2.41 23.72 9.51
C PHE A 174 -1.72 24.60 8.47
N SER A 175 -1.19 24.04 7.38
CA SER A 175 -0.57 24.82 6.30
C SER A 175 -1.61 25.52 5.42
N ALA A 176 -2.80 24.95 5.30
CA ALA A 176 -3.93 25.55 4.61
C ALA A 176 -4.65 26.63 5.43
N SER A 177 -4.37 26.72 6.74
CA SER A 177 -5.02 27.68 7.62
C SER A 177 -4.47 29.11 7.46
N TYR A 178 -5.32 30.08 7.73
CA TYR A 178 -5.00 31.50 7.83
C TYR A 178 -5.55 32.00 9.17
N GLY A 179 -4.74 31.98 10.23
CA GLY A 179 -5.24 32.18 11.59
C GLY A 179 -6.28 31.11 11.95
N PRO A 180 -7.48 31.48 12.44
CA PRO A 180 -8.53 30.53 12.78
C PRO A 180 -9.34 30.01 11.56
N HIS A 181 -9.06 30.48 10.35
CA HIS A 181 -9.83 30.15 9.15
C HIS A 181 -9.01 29.34 8.14
N LEU A 182 -9.67 28.36 7.48
CA LEU A 182 -9.11 27.67 6.34
C LEU A 182 -9.24 28.52 5.08
N SER A 183 -8.15 28.67 4.35
CA SER A 183 -8.15 29.36 3.05
C SER A 183 -8.63 28.41 1.95
N LYS A 184 -9.87 28.64 1.49
CA LYS A 184 -10.45 27.85 0.39
C LYS A 184 -9.57 27.83 -0.86
N ASN A 185 -8.96 28.96 -1.21
CA ASN A 185 -8.06 29.02 -2.37
C ASN A 185 -6.82 28.14 -2.20
N LYS A 186 -6.21 28.11 -1.00
CA LYS A 186 -5.09 27.23 -0.71
C LYS A 186 -5.50 25.75 -0.81
N MET A 187 -6.67 25.39 -0.27
CA MET A 187 -7.20 24.03 -0.32
C MET A 187 -7.42 23.59 -1.77
N VAL A 188 -8.06 24.42 -2.60
CA VAL A 188 -8.31 24.11 -4.02
C VAL A 188 -6.99 23.99 -4.79
N ASN A 189 -6.03 24.90 -4.56
CA ASN A 189 -4.72 24.82 -5.20
C ASN A 189 -3.98 23.52 -4.83
N TYR A 190 -4.07 23.11 -3.56
CA TYR A 190 -3.46 21.87 -3.11
C TYR A 190 -4.13 20.63 -3.73
N LEU A 191 -5.47 20.60 -3.80
CA LEU A 191 -6.18 19.55 -4.50
C LEU A 191 -5.78 19.49 -5.99
N ASN A 192 -5.71 20.64 -6.67
CA ASN A 192 -5.29 20.69 -8.07
C ASN A 192 -3.86 20.18 -8.27
N LEU A 193 -2.97 20.46 -7.33
CA LEU A 193 -1.62 19.91 -7.33
C LEU A 193 -1.65 18.38 -7.24
N LEU A 194 -2.40 17.80 -6.29
CA LEU A 194 -2.55 16.36 -6.14
C LEU A 194 -3.15 15.72 -7.41
N VAL A 195 -4.19 16.33 -7.96
CA VAL A 195 -4.86 15.86 -9.19
C VAL A 195 -3.88 15.78 -10.35
N LYS A 196 -3.04 16.80 -10.51
CA LYS A 196 -2.03 16.86 -11.57
C LYS A 196 -0.91 15.86 -11.36
N GLU A 197 -0.27 15.89 -10.18
CA GLU A 197 0.93 15.08 -9.90
C GLU A 197 0.65 13.56 -9.86
N PHE A 198 -0.55 13.18 -9.37
CA PHE A 198 -0.94 11.77 -9.22
C PHE A 198 -1.97 11.30 -10.25
N SER A 199 -2.22 12.09 -11.29
CA SER A 199 -3.15 11.77 -12.38
C SER A 199 -4.51 11.27 -11.87
N ILE A 200 -5.11 12.01 -10.92
CA ILE A 200 -6.37 11.65 -10.27
C ILE A 200 -7.52 12.10 -11.17
N LYS A 201 -8.40 11.19 -11.55
CA LYS A 201 -9.66 11.55 -12.23
C LYS A 201 -10.69 11.87 -11.15
N THR A 202 -11.02 13.15 -11.00
CA THR A 202 -11.95 13.65 -9.99
C THR A 202 -13.08 14.44 -10.64
N GLY A 203 -14.22 14.50 -9.96
CA GLY A 203 -15.32 15.38 -10.25
C GLY A 203 -15.18 16.74 -9.57
N GLU A 204 -16.31 17.34 -9.19
CA GLU A 204 -16.31 18.61 -8.46
C GLU A 204 -15.63 18.48 -7.09
N PRO A 205 -14.81 19.45 -6.65
CA PRO A 205 -14.11 19.42 -5.37
C PRO A 205 -15.02 19.22 -4.15
N LYS A 206 -16.28 19.66 -4.25
CA LYS A 206 -17.28 19.54 -3.19
C LYS A 206 -18.05 18.20 -3.22
N ALA A 207 -17.88 17.38 -4.25
CA ALA A 207 -18.49 16.06 -4.31
C ALA A 207 -17.93 15.18 -3.18
N GLU A 208 -18.73 14.24 -2.69
CA GLU A 208 -18.27 13.27 -1.69
C GLU A 208 -17.18 12.37 -2.26
N ILE A 209 -16.24 11.98 -1.41
CA ILE A 209 -15.12 11.09 -1.78
C ILE A 209 -15.62 9.74 -2.34
N SER A 210 -16.76 9.26 -1.86
CA SER A 210 -17.42 8.03 -2.31
C SER A 210 -17.83 8.02 -3.78
N THR A 211 -17.89 9.19 -4.43
CA THR A 211 -18.17 9.31 -5.87
C THR A 211 -17.00 8.95 -6.76
N LEU A 212 -15.79 8.85 -6.20
CA LEU A 212 -14.61 8.43 -6.94
C LEU A 212 -14.57 6.90 -7.09
N SER A 213 -13.98 6.42 -8.19
CA SER A 213 -13.63 5.01 -8.30
C SER A 213 -12.59 4.59 -7.26
N GLY A 214 -12.54 3.30 -6.92
CA GLY A 214 -11.57 2.76 -5.96
C GLY A 214 -10.12 3.17 -6.26
N GLY A 215 -9.71 3.10 -7.53
CA GLY A 215 -8.38 3.52 -7.96
C GLY A 215 -8.12 5.03 -7.77
N ASN A 216 -9.10 5.90 -8.06
CA ASN A 216 -8.94 7.34 -7.84
C ASN A 216 -8.96 7.73 -6.36
N MET A 217 -9.76 7.05 -5.53
CA MET A 217 -9.69 7.21 -4.08
C MET A 217 -8.30 6.85 -3.56
N GLN A 218 -7.73 5.73 -4.03
CA GLN A 218 -6.40 5.30 -3.62
C GLN A 218 -5.30 6.27 -4.09
N LYS A 219 -5.39 6.75 -5.34
CA LYS A 219 -4.48 7.79 -5.85
C LYS A 219 -4.54 9.07 -5.03
N LEU A 220 -5.74 9.50 -4.60
CA LEU A 220 -5.88 10.67 -3.72
C LEU A 220 -5.25 10.42 -2.35
N LEU A 221 -5.52 9.27 -1.74
CA LEU A 221 -4.93 8.88 -0.47
C LEU A 221 -3.40 8.86 -0.57
N MET A 222 -2.86 8.12 -1.52
CA MET A 222 -1.40 8.04 -1.72
C MET A 222 -0.80 9.39 -2.08
N GLY A 223 -1.41 10.14 -2.99
CA GLY A 223 -0.94 11.47 -3.36
C GLY A 223 -0.81 12.38 -2.16
N ARG A 224 -1.84 12.43 -1.32
CA ARG A 224 -1.83 13.19 -0.07
C ARG A 224 -0.72 12.76 0.90
N GLU A 225 -0.46 11.45 0.98
CA GLU A 225 0.56 10.89 1.86
C GLU A 225 1.98 11.05 1.29
N LEU A 226 2.17 11.00 -0.03
CA LEU A 226 3.48 10.93 -0.68
C LEU A 226 4.00 12.28 -1.20
N ILE A 227 3.14 13.29 -1.40
CA ILE A 227 3.53 14.58 -1.99
C ILE A 227 4.64 15.31 -1.23
N SER A 228 4.76 15.06 0.08
CA SER A 228 5.80 15.65 0.92
C SER A 228 7.15 14.93 0.84
N ASN A 229 7.30 13.92 -0.04
CA ASN A 229 8.43 12.99 -0.10
C ASN A 229 8.80 12.49 1.31
N PRO A 230 7.97 11.60 1.89
CA PRO A 230 8.15 11.17 3.27
C PRO A 230 9.46 10.40 3.49
N GLU A 231 10.00 10.54 4.70
CA GLU A 231 11.22 9.83 5.11
C GLU A 231 10.95 8.35 5.43
N VAL A 232 9.77 8.08 6.01
CA VAL A 232 9.27 6.74 6.33
C VAL A 232 7.85 6.59 5.81
N ILE A 233 7.59 5.49 5.12
CA ILE A 233 6.27 5.14 4.62
C ILE A 233 5.86 3.79 5.21
N VAL A 234 4.69 3.75 5.83
CA VAL A 234 4.00 2.51 6.20
C VAL A 234 2.85 2.33 5.22
N ALA A 235 2.93 1.31 4.38
CA ALA A 235 1.90 1.00 3.37
C ALA A 235 1.31 -0.38 3.66
N ALA A 236 0.05 -0.41 4.14
CA ALA A 236 -0.67 -1.62 4.43
C ALA A 236 -1.68 -1.91 3.31
N GLN A 237 -1.50 -3.02 2.59
CA GLN A 237 -2.36 -3.49 1.50
C GLN A 237 -2.68 -2.38 0.47
N PRO A 238 -1.67 -1.64 -0.05
CA PRO A 238 -1.93 -0.41 -0.81
C PRO A 238 -2.70 -0.64 -2.10
N THR A 239 -2.66 -1.83 -2.65
CA THR A 239 -3.28 -2.18 -3.95
C THR A 239 -4.54 -3.02 -3.83
N ARG A 240 -4.94 -3.39 -2.60
CA ARG A 240 -6.07 -4.29 -2.36
C ARG A 240 -7.38 -3.79 -3.01
N GLY A 241 -8.00 -4.66 -3.82
CA GLY A 241 -9.29 -4.39 -4.47
C GLY A 241 -9.23 -3.34 -5.59
N LEU A 242 -8.08 -3.17 -6.22
CA LEU A 242 -7.89 -2.29 -7.37
C LEU A 242 -7.73 -3.10 -8.65
N ASP A 243 -8.06 -2.47 -9.78
CA ASP A 243 -7.76 -3.01 -11.09
C ASP A 243 -6.26 -2.97 -11.41
N VAL A 244 -5.82 -3.79 -12.38
CA VAL A 244 -4.40 -3.96 -12.72
C VAL A 244 -3.74 -2.63 -13.10
N SER A 245 -4.43 -1.74 -13.80
CA SER A 245 -3.87 -0.44 -14.22
C SER A 245 -3.62 0.49 -13.04
N ALA A 246 -4.51 0.47 -12.05
CA ALA A 246 -4.33 1.22 -10.82
C ALA A 246 -3.18 0.64 -9.97
N VAL A 247 -3.08 -0.70 -9.89
CA VAL A 247 -1.99 -1.40 -9.19
C VAL A 247 -0.63 -0.97 -9.75
N GLU A 248 -0.41 -1.05 -11.07
CA GLU A 248 0.85 -0.67 -11.70
C GLU A 248 1.23 0.79 -11.41
N ALA A 249 0.28 1.72 -11.56
CA ALA A 249 0.53 3.13 -11.25
C ALA A 249 0.92 3.37 -9.78
N LEU A 250 0.38 2.59 -8.85
CA LEU A 250 0.74 2.68 -7.42
C LEU A 250 2.10 2.05 -7.13
N HIS A 251 2.45 0.96 -7.79
CA HIS A 251 3.77 0.35 -7.72
C HIS A 251 4.86 1.34 -8.16
N GLU A 252 4.64 2.05 -9.27
CA GLU A 252 5.55 3.09 -9.76
C GLU A 252 5.75 4.20 -8.71
N LEU A 253 4.67 4.66 -8.07
CA LEU A 253 4.76 5.66 -7.00
C LEU A 253 5.55 5.17 -5.78
N ILE A 254 5.39 3.91 -5.38
CA ILE A 254 6.13 3.31 -4.26
C ILE A 254 7.63 3.23 -4.60
N VAL A 255 7.98 2.75 -5.81
CA VAL A 255 9.38 2.65 -6.25
C VAL A 255 10.00 4.04 -6.42
N ASP A 256 9.26 5.04 -6.93
CA ASP A 256 9.73 6.43 -7.01
C ASP A 256 10.09 6.99 -5.62
N GLN A 257 9.23 6.76 -4.62
CA GLN A 257 9.52 7.20 -3.24
C GLN A 257 10.74 6.47 -2.65
N ARG A 258 10.88 5.16 -2.89
CA ARG A 258 12.07 4.41 -2.52
C ARG A 258 13.34 5.03 -3.13
N ASN A 259 13.32 5.32 -4.43
CA ASN A 259 14.44 5.91 -5.15
C ASN A 259 14.78 7.34 -4.67
N LYS A 260 13.80 8.06 -4.13
CA LYS A 260 14.00 9.34 -3.43
C LYS A 260 14.56 9.19 -2.01
N GLY A 261 14.79 7.98 -1.55
CA GLY A 261 15.41 7.67 -0.27
C GLY A 261 14.41 7.45 0.88
N SER A 262 13.13 7.23 0.62
CA SER A 262 12.19 6.82 1.65
C SER A 262 12.49 5.40 2.16
N ALA A 263 12.36 5.17 3.46
CA ALA A 263 12.30 3.84 4.07
C ALA A 263 10.85 3.36 4.05
N ILE A 264 10.57 2.22 3.42
CA ILE A 264 9.20 1.78 3.17
C ILE A 264 8.94 0.43 3.84
N MET A 265 7.94 0.39 4.73
CA MET A 265 7.35 -0.83 5.28
C MET A 265 6.12 -1.18 4.44
N LEU A 266 6.23 -2.20 3.59
CA LEU A 266 5.17 -2.66 2.70
C LEU A 266 4.55 -3.93 3.26
N ILE A 267 3.32 -3.86 3.71
CA ILE A 267 2.55 -5.01 4.17
C ILE A 267 1.62 -5.44 3.03
N SER A 268 1.73 -6.69 2.59
CA SER A 268 0.85 -7.24 1.55
C SER A 268 0.63 -8.75 1.74
N GLU A 269 -0.57 -9.21 1.41
CA GLU A 269 -0.91 -10.63 1.26
C GLU A 269 -0.59 -11.15 -0.15
N ASP A 270 -0.40 -10.24 -1.10
CA ASP A 270 -0.05 -10.57 -2.48
C ASP A 270 1.47 -10.77 -2.61
N LEU A 271 1.88 -12.04 -2.75
CA LEU A 271 3.29 -12.39 -2.90
C LEU A 271 3.89 -11.84 -4.19
N ASP A 272 3.13 -11.73 -5.27
CA ASP A 272 3.62 -11.17 -6.53
C ASP A 272 3.96 -9.66 -6.34
N GLU A 273 3.16 -8.92 -5.56
CA GLU A 273 3.45 -7.54 -5.16
C GLU A 273 4.73 -7.46 -4.32
N LEU A 274 4.85 -8.32 -3.30
CA LEU A 274 6.03 -8.33 -2.44
C LEU A 274 7.31 -8.67 -3.21
N PHE A 275 7.30 -9.69 -4.08
CA PHE A 275 8.46 -10.05 -4.91
C PHE A 275 8.84 -8.96 -5.90
N LYS A 276 7.86 -8.23 -6.43
CA LYS A 276 8.09 -7.14 -7.38
C LYS A 276 8.71 -5.90 -6.71
N LEU A 277 8.23 -5.55 -5.52
CA LEU A 277 8.53 -4.26 -4.88
C LEU A 277 9.60 -4.35 -3.80
N SER A 278 9.69 -5.44 -3.05
CA SER A 278 10.55 -5.51 -1.86
C SER A 278 12.04 -5.65 -2.20
N ASP A 279 12.89 -5.23 -1.29
CA ASP A 279 14.33 -5.47 -1.31
C ASP A 279 14.69 -6.67 -0.42
N ARG A 280 13.91 -6.90 0.63
CA ARG A 280 13.89 -8.09 1.48
C ARG A 280 12.48 -8.29 2.02
N ILE A 281 12.17 -9.51 2.45
CA ILE A 281 10.85 -9.89 2.95
C ILE A 281 11.01 -10.54 4.32
N ILE A 282 10.22 -10.08 5.30
CA ILE A 282 10.00 -10.80 6.56
C ILE A 282 8.64 -11.45 6.53
N VAL A 283 8.54 -12.61 7.19
CA VAL A 283 7.27 -13.34 7.34
C VAL A 283 6.79 -13.23 8.77
N LEU A 284 5.60 -12.66 8.94
CA LEU A 284 4.92 -12.53 10.22
C LEU A 284 3.90 -13.69 10.36
N TYR A 285 4.06 -14.49 11.40
CA TYR A 285 3.18 -15.59 11.75
C TYR A 285 2.93 -15.61 13.26
N GLU A 286 1.66 -15.66 13.67
CA GLU A 286 1.22 -15.61 15.08
C GLU A 286 1.94 -14.52 15.90
N GLY A 287 2.06 -13.33 15.32
CA GLY A 287 2.67 -12.17 15.96
C GLY A 287 4.18 -12.21 16.10
N LYS A 288 4.88 -13.10 15.42
CA LYS A 288 6.34 -13.21 15.45
C LYS A 288 6.94 -13.13 14.05
N ILE A 289 8.11 -12.54 13.94
CA ILE A 289 8.91 -12.67 12.72
C ILE A 289 9.57 -14.05 12.76
N ILE A 290 9.14 -14.94 11.88
CA ILE A 290 9.62 -16.33 11.86
C ILE A 290 10.72 -16.56 10.82
N LYS A 291 10.75 -15.74 9.77
CA LYS A 291 11.78 -15.86 8.74
C LYS A 291 11.99 -14.50 8.07
N GLU A 292 13.21 -14.28 7.62
CA GLU A 292 13.62 -13.17 6.77
C GLU A 292 14.30 -13.72 5.52
N PHE A 293 14.02 -13.09 4.37
CA PHE A 293 14.57 -13.46 3.07
C PHE A 293 15.10 -12.21 2.37
N GLU A 294 16.31 -12.29 1.82
CA GLU A 294 16.72 -11.38 0.76
C GLU A 294 15.89 -11.68 -0.49
N ILE A 295 15.58 -10.67 -1.28
CA ILE A 295 14.64 -10.84 -2.41
C ILE A 295 15.10 -11.87 -3.45
N ASN A 296 16.41 -12.04 -3.65
CA ASN A 296 17.00 -13.02 -4.55
C ASN A 296 16.87 -14.47 -4.06
N GLU A 297 16.59 -14.68 -2.79
CA GLU A 297 16.41 -15.99 -2.16
C GLU A 297 14.92 -16.34 -1.95
N ALA A 298 14.04 -15.30 -2.00
CA ALA A 298 12.61 -15.44 -1.80
C ALA A 298 11.91 -16.02 -3.04
N ASN A 299 11.00 -16.96 -2.83
CA ASN A 299 10.11 -17.48 -3.85
C ASN A 299 8.75 -17.86 -3.23
N THR A 300 7.75 -18.08 -4.08
CA THR A 300 6.38 -18.39 -3.64
C THR A 300 6.30 -19.61 -2.73
N ASN A 301 7.17 -20.61 -2.94
CA ASN A 301 7.14 -21.83 -2.14
C ASN A 301 7.70 -21.59 -0.73
N ASN A 302 8.93 -21.04 -0.61
CA ASN A 302 9.55 -20.85 0.71
C ASN A 302 8.87 -19.76 1.56
N VAL A 303 8.45 -18.66 0.94
CA VAL A 303 7.69 -17.61 1.64
C VAL A 303 6.29 -18.12 2.00
N GLY A 304 5.61 -18.84 1.08
CA GLY A 304 4.29 -19.41 1.32
C GLY A 304 4.28 -20.45 2.45
N LEU A 305 5.30 -21.34 2.52
CA LEU A 305 5.45 -22.29 3.63
C LEU A 305 5.66 -21.56 4.96
N ALA A 306 6.52 -20.55 4.98
CA ALA A 306 6.71 -19.74 6.17
C ALA A 306 5.41 -19.04 6.61
N MET A 307 4.63 -18.46 5.68
CA MET A 307 3.31 -17.87 5.99
C MET A 307 2.32 -18.87 6.60
N ALA A 308 2.48 -20.16 6.31
CA ALA A 308 1.70 -21.25 6.92
C ALA A 308 2.31 -21.76 8.23
N GLY A 309 3.37 -21.13 8.74
CA GLY A 309 4.05 -21.53 9.99
C GLY A 309 5.02 -22.71 9.85
N VAL A 310 5.34 -23.12 8.61
CA VAL A 310 6.32 -24.19 8.34
C VAL A 310 7.69 -23.55 8.16
N ILE A 311 8.59 -23.84 9.09
CA ILE A 311 9.99 -23.38 9.08
C ILE A 311 10.86 -24.57 8.74
N GLU A 312 11.49 -24.56 7.55
CA GLU A 312 12.56 -25.49 7.20
C GLU A 312 13.93 -24.93 7.60
#